data_9adb767c9688b972816e4147d3d29210
#
_entry.id   9adb767c9688b972816e4147d3d29210
#
_cell.length_a   1.000
_cell.length_b   1.000
_cell.length_c   1.000
_cell.angle_alpha   90.00
_cell.angle_beta   90.00
_cell.angle_gamma   90.00
#
_symmetry.space_group_name_H-M   'P 1'
#
loop_
_entity.id
_entity.type
_entity.pdbx_description
1 polymer ?
#
loop_
_entity_poly.entity_id
_entity_poly.type
_entity_poly.pdbx_seq_one_letter_code
_entity_poly.pdbx_strand_id
1 'polypeptide(L)'
;VELLYLSHCVPNPPDKGEKIRAYHEVTALAERHRVHLSCFARSPEEIEQARALLDRCASVYVAPLFPFALHLARAGLRFAAGASLNDAFYSSGRLSADVLGLLESRPVRGAVAYTAVMAPFVPQELPFVLDMTDVDSEKWRAYARYRKPRILFQTEAKRLAHLEVHEARRARRVLLTTAAEKQALLALDPSLQCAVMENGVDFAFFDPARTPVNPGLAARRYLLFCGTLDYFPNEQGIADFAREIFPALRRKHDGLELIVVGRNPTARILALSALDGVEVAGGVDDVRPYYLHALATVVPLKIARGIQNKVLESLAMDRPVLASPEVCLTFGDRLPAGVSCCRTAEDYANLPQPGG
;
A
#
# COMPACT_ATOMS: atom_id res chain seq x y z
N VAL A 1 -21.70 -17.21 -9.47
CA VAL A 1 -22.50 -16.13 -8.88
C VAL A 1 -22.05 -14.80 -9.48
N GLU A 2 -22.93 -13.80 -9.55
CA GLU A 2 -22.52 -12.44 -9.92
C GLU A 2 -22.16 -11.65 -8.67
N LEU A 3 -20.99 -11.00 -8.69
CA LEU A 3 -20.45 -10.23 -7.58
C LEU A 3 -20.06 -8.82 -8.03
N LEU A 4 -20.28 -7.83 -7.19
CA LEU A 4 -19.77 -6.48 -7.36
C LEU A 4 -18.44 -6.36 -6.61
N TYR A 5 -17.40 -5.83 -7.26
CA TYR A 5 -16.15 -5.45 -6.63
C TYR A 5 -15.95 -3.93 -6.73
N LEU A 6 -15.86 -3.26 -5.60
CA LEU A 6 -15.68 -1.81 -5.49
C LEU A 6 -14.25 -1.49 -5.09
N SER A 7 -13.52 -0.73 -5.90
CA SER A 7 -12.13 -0.35 -5.62
C SER A 7 -11.90 1.17 -5.71
N HIS A 8 -11.16 1.71 -4.76
CA HIS A 8 -10.78 3.13 -4.75
C HIS A 8 -9.69 3.48 -5.78
N CYS A 9 -9.17 2.50 -6.49
CA CYS A 9 -8.19 2.65 -7.58
C CYS A 9 -8.45 1.62 -8.67
N VAL A 10 -7.94 1.88 -9.86
CA VAL A 10 -7.85 0.86 -10.94
C VAL A 10 -6.82 -0.19 -10.53
N PRO A 11 -7.21 -1.48 -10.41
CA PRO A 11 -6.29 -2.52 -9.95
C PRO A 11 -5.13 -2.81 -10.90
N ASN A 12 -5.31 -2.57 -12.21
CA ASN A 12 -4.31 -2.85 -13.25
C ASN A 12 -3.53 -1.57 -13.63
N PRO A 13 -2.21 -1.62 -13.88
CA PRO A 13 -1.30 -2.73 -13.56
C PRO A 13 -1.05 -2.85 -12.05
N PRO A 14 -0.71 -4.06 -11.54
CA PRO A 14 -0.45 -4.31 -10.13
C PRO A 14 0.97 -3.83 -9.72
N ASP A 15 1.22 -2.54 -9.81
CA ASP A 15 2.53 -1.90 -9.67
C ASP A 15 2.69 -1.06 -8.39
N LYS A 16 1.65 -1.03 -7.55
CA LYS A 16 1.63 -0.38 -6.24
C LYS A 16 0.91 -1.27 -5.23
N GLY A 17 1.28 -1.18 -3.95
CA GLY A 17 0.72 -2.03 -2.90
C GLY A 17 -0.81 -2.09 -2.89
N GLU A 18 -1.47 -0.94 -3.03
CA GLU A 18 -2.93 -0.84 -3.11
C GLU A 18 -3.52 -1.54 -4.35
N LYS A 19 -2.82 -1.50 -5.49
CA LYS A 19 -3.26 -2.12 -6.75
C LYS A 19 -2.97 -3.61 -6.78
N ILE A 20 -1.84 -4.07 -6.21
CA ILE A 20 -1.42 -5.48 -6.19
C ILE A 20 -2.51 -6.33 -5.54
N ARG A 21 -2.93 -5.98 -4.33
CA ARG A 21 -3.95 -6.74 -3.60
C ARG A 21 -5.28 -6.74 -4.34
N ALA A 22 -5.79 -5.57 -4.73
CA ALA A 22 -7.05 -5.46 -5.47
C ALA A 22 -7.02 -6.26 -6.79
N TYR A 23 -5.90 -6.27 -7.51
CA TYR A 23 -5.73 -7.03 -8.75
C TYR A 23 -5.85 -8.53 -8.51
N HIS A 24 -5.13 -9.06 -7.52
CA HIS A 24 -5.17 -10.49 -7.20
C HIS A 24 -6.53 -10.92 -6.66
N GLU A 25 -7.19 -10.10 -5.87
CA GLU A 25 -8.57 -10.38 -5.41
C GLU A 25 -9.57 -10.43 -6.56
N VAL A 26 -9.57 -9.40 -7.41
CA VAL A 26 -10.46 -9.36 -8.59
C VAL A 26 -10.22 -10.57 -9.50
N THR A 27 -8.96 -10.88 -9.79
CA THR A 27 -8.61 -12.00 -10.69
C THR A 27 -8.98 -13.36 -10.08
N ALA A 28 -8.69 -13.58 -8.80
CA ALA A 28 -9.06 -14.82 -8.12
C ALA A 28 -10.59 -15.01 -8.01
N LEU A 29 -11.32 -13.93 -7.75
CA LEU A 29 -12.78 -13.99 -7.76
C LEU A 29 -13.34 -14.27 -9.17
N ALA A 30 -12.74 -13.68 -10.20
CA ALA A 30 -13.17 -13.85 -11.59
C ALA A 30 -12.95 -15.25 -12.14
N GLU A 31 -12.05 -16.05 -11.55
CA GLU A 31 -11.89 -17.47 -11.91
C GLU A 31 -13.15 -18.31 -11.60
N ARG A 32 -13.94 -17.91 -10.60
CA ARG A 32 -15.07 -18.69 -10.07
C ARG A 32 -16.41 -17.98 -10.15
N HIS A 33 -16.40 -16.67 -10.36
CA HIS A 33 -17.57 -15.81 -10.32
C HIS A 33 -17.58 -14.83 -11.49
N ARG A 34 -18.75 -14.31 -11.80
CA ARG A 34 -18.89 -13.18 -12.73
C ARG A 34 -18.70 -11.89 -11.92
N VAL A 35 -17.53 -11.28 -12.05
CA VAL A 35 -17.17 -10.06 -11.29
C VAL A 35 -17.51 -8.82 -12.11
N HIS A 36 -18.24 -7.90 -11.51
CA HIS A 36 -18.48 -6.55 -12.00
C HIS A 36 -17.60 -5.60 -11.21
N LEU A 37 -16.59 -5.03 -11.86
CA LEU A 37 -15.67 -4.08 -11.23
C LEU A 37 -16.19 -2.67 -11.40
N SER A 38 -16.32 -1.92 -10.29
CA SER A 38 -16.52 -0.47 -10.29
C SER A 38 -15.40 0.20 -9.50
N CYS A 39 -14.64 1.09 -10.13
CA CYS A 39 -13.45 1.68 -9.54
C CYS A 39 -13.26 3.15 -9.89
N PHE A 40 -12.35 3.81 -9.19
CA PHE A 40 -11.91 5.17 -9.48
C PHE A 40 -10.63 5.19 -10.28
N ALA A 41 -10.54 6.13 -11.26
CA ALA A 41 -9.30 6.44 -11.98
C ALA A 41 -8.83 7.86 -11.65
N ARG A 42 -7.53 8.02 -11.44
CA ARG A 42 -6.88 9.30 -11.14
C ARG A 42 -6.34 10.00 -12.39
N SER A 43 -6.27 9.28 -13.52
CA SER A 43 -5.82 9.82 -14.80
C SER A 43 -6.52 9.13 -15.98
N PRO A 44 -6.49 9.73 -17.20
CA PRO A 44 -6.98 9.09 -18.40
C PRO A 44 -6.28 7.76 -18.71
N GLU A 45 -4.99 7.65 -18.44
CA GLU A 45 -4.19 6.42 -18.64
C GLU A 45 -4.72 5.28 -17.79
N GLU A 46 -5.15 5.55 -16.53
CA GLU A 46 -5.75 4.53 -15.68
C GLU A 46 -7.09 4.03 -16.23
N ILE A 47 -7.86 4.85 -16.96
CA ILE A 47 -9.09 4.38 -17.64
C ILE A 47 -8.74 3.37 -18.72
N GLU A 48 -7.71 3.63 -19.53
CA GLU A 48 -7.25 2.67 -20.54
C GLU A 48 -6.72 1.38 -19.91
N GLN A 49 -5.96 1.51 -18.82
CA GLN A 49 -5.46 0.35 -18.05
C GLN A 49 -6.59 -0.51 -17.46
N ALA A 50 -7.70 0.11 -17.07
CA ALA A 50 -8.87 -0.62 -16.56
C ALA A 50 -9.52 -1.49 -17.64
N ARG A 51 -9.46 -1.09 -18.92
CA ARG A 51 -10.04 -1.87 -20.04
C ARG A 51 -9.43 -3.26 -20.18
N ALA A 52 -8.16 -3.42 -19.84
CA ALA A 52 -7.51 -4.74 -19.86
C ALA A 52 -8.15 -5.73 -18.86
N LEU A 53 -8.93 -5.25 -17.89
CA LEU A 53 -9.66 -6.11 -16.95
C LEU A 53 -10.99 -6.64 -17.53
N LEU A 54 -11.45 -6.13 -18.69
CA LEU A 54 -12.62 -6.66 -19.38
C LEU A 54 -12.44 -8.10 -19.87
N ASP A 55 -11.19 -8.55 -20.06
CA ASP A 55 -10.88 -9.93 -20.41
C ASP A 55 -11.15 -10.90 -19.22
N ARG A 56 -11.26 -10.38 -18.01
CA ARG A 56 -11.46 -11.16 -16.78
C ARG A 56 -12.79 -10.86 -16.10
N CYS A 57 -13.22 -9.60 -16.10
CA CYS A 57 -14.45 -9.15 -15.45
C CYS A 57 -15.63 -9.14 -16.41
N ALA A 58 -16.82 -9.41 -15.88
CA ALA A 58 -18.06 -9.36 -16.65
C ALA A 58 -18.43 -7.94 -17.11
N SER A 59 -18.03 -6.95 -16.33
CA SER A 59 -18.05 -5.51 -16.69
C SER A 59 -17.03 -4.74 -15.88
N VAL A 60 -16.58 -3.60 -16.42
CA VAL A 60 -15.71 -2.67 -15.75
C VAL A 60 -16.27 -1.27 -15.91
N TYR A 61 -16.61 -0.64 -14.80
CA TYR A 61 -17.00 0.77 -14.72
C TYR A 61 -15.91 1.59 -14.03
N VAL A 62 -15.60 2.75 -14.59
CA VAL A 62 -14.54 3.62 -14.09
C VAL A 62 -15.07 5.04 -13.86
N ALA A 63 -15.08 5.49 -12.62
CA ALA A 63 -15.41 6.85 -12.26
C ALA A 63 -14.14 7.72 -12.22
N PRO A 64 -14.05 8.81 -13.00
CA PRO A 64 -12.87 9.66 -12.99
C PRO A 64 -12.81 10.53 -11.73
N LEU A 65 -11.61 10.62 -11.12
CA LEU A 65 -11.27 11.56 -10.04
C LEU A 65 -10.51 12.80 -10.58
N PHE A 66 -10.73 13.13 -11.82
CA PHE A 66 -10.10 14.32 -12.42
C PHE A 66 -11.16 15.26 -13.02
N PRO A 67 -10.91 16.58 -13.05
CA PRO A 67 -9.71 17.27 -12.55
C PRO A 67 -9.55 17.15 -11.05
N PHE A 68 -8.35 16.71 -10.60
CA PHE A 68 -8.03 16.43 -9.20
C PHE A 68 -8.32 17.63 -8.26
N ALA A 69 -8.01 18.86 -8.71
CA ALA A 69 -8.23 20.07 -7.94
C ALA A 69 -9.72 20.28 -7.58
N LEU A 70 -10.64 19.90 -8.47
CA LEU A 70 -12.08 20.02 -8.21
C LEU A 70 -12.54 19.03 -7.14
N HIS A 71 -12.06 17.78 -7.20
CA HIS A 71 -12.36 16.77 -6.18
C HIS A 71 -11.78 17.17 -4.82
N LEU A 72 -10.56 17.70 -4.80
CA LEU A 72 -9.93 18.18 -3.57
C LEU A 72 -10.69 19.39 -2.98
N ALA A 73 -11.12 20.35 -3.80
CA ALA A 73 -11.92 21.49 -3.35
C ALA A 73 -13.26 21.05 -2.75
N ARG A 74 -13.97 20.12 -3.41
CA ARG A 74 -15.22 19.52 -2.90
C ARG A 74 -14.99 18.77 -1.59
N ALA A 75 -13.91 17.99 -1.50
CA ALA A 75 -13.55 17.28 -0.29
C ALA A 75 -13.27 18.26 0.86
N GLY A 76 -12.58 19.38 0.61
CA GLY A 76 -12.35 20.43 1.59
C GLY A 76 -13.65 21.06 2.11
N LEU A 77 -14.61 21.37 1.22
CA LEU A 77 -15.92 21.90 1.61
C LEU A 77 -16.73 20.90 2.46
N ARG A 78 -16.77 19.63 2.05
CA ARG A 78 -17.44 18.57 2.82
C ARG A 78 -16.74 18.31 4.15
N PHE A 79 -15.41 18.39 4.18
CA PHE A 79 -14.63 18.31 5.43
C PHE A 79 -15.01 19.46 6.38
N ALA A 80 -15.14 20.68 5.90
CA ALA A 80 -15.61 21.82 6.69
C ALA A 80 -17.03 21.59 7.23
N ALA A 81 -17.89 20.89 6.47
CA ALA A 81 -19.24 20.49 6.86
C ALA A 81 -19.31 19.24 7.77
N GLY A 82 -18.18 18.65 8.14
CA GLY A 82 -18.12 17.52 9.11
C GLY A 82 -17.80 16.15 8.53
N ALA A 83 -17.69 15.98 7.22
CA ALA A 83 -17.31 14.71 6.61
C ALA A 83 -15.82 14.38 6.80
N SER A 84 -15.43 13.11 6.67
CA SER A 84 -14.02 12.73 6.50
C SER A 84 -13.50 13.27 5.16
N LEU A 85 -12.24 13.70 5.13
CA LEU A 85 -11.60 14.18 3.90
C LEU A 85 -11.48 13.06 2.87
N ASN A 86 -11.12 11.87 3.33
CA ASN A 86 -10.97 10.67 2.50
C ASN A 86 -12.32 10.25 1.89
N ASP A 87 -13.36 10.12 2.69
CA ASP A 87 -14.71 9.81 2.21
C ASP A 87 -15.21 10.88 1.23
N ALA A 88 -15.04 12.15 1.57
CA ALA A 88 -15.47 13.25 0.73
C ALA A 88 -14.74 13.28 -0.63
N PHE A 89 -13.47 12.91 -0.66
CA PHE A 89 -12.66 12.84 -1.88
C PHE A 89 -13.15 11.76 -2.84
N TYR A 90 -13.50 10.58 -2.34
CA TYR A 90 -14.00 9.47 -3.15
C TYR A 90 -15.51 9.51 -3.41
N SER A 91 -16.23 10.52 -2.95
CA SER A 91 -17.67 10.59 -3.19
C SER A 91 -18.02 10.84 -4.67
N SER A 92 -18.93 10.02 -5.23
CA SER A 92 -19.32 10.09 -6.63
C SER A 92 -20.77 9.63 -6.84
N GLY A 93 -21.65 10.56 -7.23
CA GLY A 93 -23.02 10.22 -7.61
C GLY A 93 -23.09 9.34 -8.87
N ARG A 94 -22.10 9.43 -9.77
CA ARG A 94 -22.00 8.59 -10.97
C ARG A 94 -21.72 7.15 -10.61
N LEU A 95 -20.78 6.88 -9.69
CA LEU A 95 -20.47 5.54 -9.22
C LEU A 95 -21.68 4.94 -8.51
N SER A 96 -22.37 5.72 -7.67
CA SER A 96 -23.62 5.26 -7.02
C SER A 96 -24.71 4.89 -8.02
N ALA A 97 -24.91 5.71 -9.06
CA ALA A 97 -25.90 5.45 -10.10
C ALA A 97 -25.53 4.20 -10.92
N ASP A 98 -24.26 4.00 -11.24
CA ASP A 98 -23.76 2.81 -11.93
C ASP A 98 -24.04 1.54 -11.12
N VAL A 99 -23.71 1.55 -9.84
CA VAL A 99 -23.97 0.42 -8.93
C VAL A 99 -25.45 0.09 -8.87
N LEU A 100 -26.33 1.10 -8.74
CA LEU A 100 -27.78 0.87 -8.70
C LEU A 100 -28.29 0.29 -10.03
N GLY A 101 -27.88 0.86 -11.17
CA GLY A 101 -28.26 0.34 -12.50
C GLY A 101 -27.75 -1.08 -12.75
N LEU A 102 -26.57 -1.43 -12.23
CA LEU A 102 -26.06 -2.80 -12.27
C LEU A 102 -26.96 -3.76 -11.49
N LEU A 103 -27.37 -3.39 -10.28
CA LEU A 103 -28.24 -4.23 -9.42
C LEU A 103 -29.65 -4.40 -9.99
N GLU A 104 -30.17 -3.40 -10.70
CA GLU A 104 -31.47 -3.51 -11.40
C GLU A 104 -31.39 -4.44 -12.61
N SER A 105 -30.25 -4.46 -13.31
CA SER A 105 -30.09 -5.20 -14.57
C SER A 105 -29.45 -6.58 -14.41
N ARG A 106 -28.83 -6.89 -13.28
CA ARG A 106 -28.07 -8.12 -13.04
C ARG A 106 -28.38 -8.74 -11.67
N PRO A 107 -28.38 -10.08 -11.56
CA PRO A 107 -28.65 -10.79 -10.31
C PRO A 107 -27.41 -10.83 -9.39
N VAL A 108 -26.84 -9.68 -9.05
CA VAL A 108 -25.69 -9.57 -8.14
C VAL A 108 -26.10 -10.05 -6.75
N ARG A 109 -25.32 -10.95 -6.15
CA ARG A 109 -25.64 -11.61 -4.89
C ARG A 109 -24.80 -11.14 -3.70
N GLY A 110 -23.77 -10.34 -3.94
CA GLY A 110 -22.92 -9.80 -2.90
C GLY A 110 -21.85 -8.88 -3.45
N ALA A 111 -21.16 -8.19 -2.56
CA ALA A 111 -20.09 -7.27 -2.94
C ALA A 111 -18.83 -7.49 -2.13
N VAL A 112 -17.72 -7.04 -2.69
CA VAL A 112 -16.48 -6.75 -1.97
C VAL A 112 -16.23 -5.26 -2.08
N ALA A 113 -16.09 -4.58 -0.93
CA ALA A 113 -15.66 -3.19 -0.87
C ALA A 113 -14.18 -3.17 -0.46
N TYR A 114 -13.34 -2.72 -1.36
CA TYR A 114 -11.90 -2.60 -1.12
C TYR A 114 -11.59 -1.19 -0.58
N THR A 115 -11.21 -1.14 0.69
CA THR A 115 -11.09 0.01 1.60
C THR A 115 -12.43 0.56 2.12
N ALA A 116 -12.38 1.16 3.31
CA ALA A 116 -13.57 1.66 4.00
C ALA A 116 -14.34 2.73 3.20
N VAL A 117 -13.63 3.55 2.40
CA VAL A 117 -14.25 4.62 1.59
C VAL A 117 -15.07 4.11 0.42
N MET A 118 -14.98 2.82 0.08
CA MET A 118 -15.79 2.20 -0.98
C MET A 118 -17.08 1.58 -0.45
N ALA A 119 -17.16 1.28 0.84
CA ALA A 119 -18.33 0.66 1.45
C ALA A 119 -19.62 1.52 1.39
N PRO A 120 -19.58 2.87 1.44
CA PRO A 120 -20.77 3.69 1.24
C PRO A 120 -21.47 3.52 -0.11
N PHE A 121 -20.78 2.99 -1.14
CA PHE A 121 -21.38 2.68 -2.45
C PHE A 121 -22.13 1.35 -2.47
N VAL A 122 -21.98 0.52 -1.44
CA VAL A 122 -22.75 -0.74 -1.33
C VAL A 122 -24.13 -0.43 -0.77
N PRO A 123 -25.23 -0.73 -1.52
CA PRO A 123 -26.60 -0.57 -1.01
C PRO A 123 -26.86 -1.40 0.25
N GLN A 124 -27.79 -0.94 1.10
CA GLN A 124 -28.04 -1.56 2.42
C GLN A 124 -28.45 -3.02 2.36
N GLU A 125 -29.19 -3.40 1.32
CA GLU A 125 -29.74 -4.75 1.15
C GLU A 125 -28.71 -5.75 0.60
N LEU A 126 -27.60 -5.26 0.03
CA LEU A 126 -26.59 -6.13 -0.57
C LEU A 126 -25.56 -6.58 0.48
N PRO A 127 -25.46 -7.88 0.79
CA PRO A 127 -24.43 -8.37 1.69
C PRO A 127 -23.04 -8.16 1.09
N PHE A 128 -22.09 -7.73 1.91
CA PHE A 128 -20.73 -7.50 1.44
C PHE A 128 -19.64 -7.88 2.45
N VAL A 129 -18.46 -8.11 1.92
CA VAL A 129 -17.20 -8.19 2.68
C VAL A 129 -16.47 -6.85 2.51
N LEU A 130 -16.02 -6.30 3.62
CA LEU A 130 -15.17 -5.12 3.62
C LEU A 130 -13.71 -5.56 3.72
N ASP A 131 -12.94 -5.48 2.63
CA ASP A 131 -11.50 -5.57 2.72
C ASP A 131 -10.94 -4.18 3.06
N MET A 132 -10.82 -3.94 4.34
CA MET A 132 -10.32 -2.65 4.84
C MET A 132 -8.81 -2.51 4.65
N THR A 133 -8.09 -3.64 4.52
CA THR A 133 -6.63 -3.72 4.50
C THR A 133 -5.99 -3.26 5.81
N ASP A 134 -5.98 -1.97 6.07
CA ASP A 134 -5.43 -1.31 7.25
C ASP A 134 -6.48 -0.39 7.88
N VAL A 135 -6.31 -0.02 9.14
CA VAL A 135 -7.13 0.99 9.81
C VAL A 135 -6.56 2.37 9.49
N ASP A 136 -7.11 3.00 8.45
CA ASP A 136 -6.62 4.29 7.93
C ASP A 136 -6.67 5.41 8.96
N SER A 137 -7.66 5.39 9.87
CA SER A 137 -7.76 6.36 10.97
C SER A 137 -6.51 6.35 11.87
N GLU A 138 -5.91 5.18 12.11
CA GLU A 138 -4.65 5.06 12.85
C GLU A 138 -3.46 5.63 12.07
N LYS A 139 -3.44 5.46 10.75
CA LYS A 139 -2.45 6.08 9.86
C LYS A 139 -2.52 7.61 9.95
N TRP A 140 -3.72 8.19 9.87
CA TRP A 140 -3.91 9.63 10.02
C TRP A 140 -3.53 10.13 11.41
N ARG A 141 -3.80 9.35 12.46
CA ARG A 141 -3.35 9.64 13.83
C ARG A 141 -1.81 9.65 13.94
N ALA A 142 -1.15 8.70 13.28
CA ALA A 142 0.31 8.68 13.20
C ALA A 142 0.87 9.90 12.42
N TYR A 143 0.24 10.29 11.32
CA TYR A 143 0.65 11.50 10.56
C TYR A 143 0.60 12.78 11.42
N ALA A 144 -0.35 12.91 12.35
CA ALA A 144 -0.43 14.06 13.25
C ALA A 144 0.83 14.25 14.13
N ARG A 145 1.67 13.21 14.29
CA ARG A 145 2.94 13.31 15.03
C ARG A 145 4.03 14.00 14.22
N TYR A 146 3.96 13.90 12.89
CA TYR A 146 5.03 14.33 11.98
C TYR A 146 4.62 15.48 11.06
N ARG A 147 3.33 15.70 10.83
CA ARG A 147 2.81 16.71 9.90
C ARG A 147 2.01 17.80 10.59
N LYS A 148 2.01 18.99 10.00
CA LYS A 148 1.22 20.17 10.47
C LYS A 148 0.22 20.59 9.40
N PRO A 149 -0.93 21.17 9.78
CA PRO A 149 -1.38 21.42 11.16
C PRO A 149 -1.91 20.12 11.80
N ARG A 150 -1.46 19.81 13.01
CA ARG A 150 -1.83 18.56 13.73
C ARG A 150 -3.33 18.36 13.87
N ILE A 151 -4.06 19.46 14.10
CA ILE A 151 -5.53 19.43 14.29
C ILE A 151 -6.26 18.86 13.05
N LEU A 152 -5.78 19.14 11.84
CA LEU A 152 -6.34 18.58 10.60
C LEU A 152 -6.26 17.06 10.59
N PHE A 153 -5.05 16.52 10.86
CA PHE A 153 -4.81 15.08 10.86
C PHE A 153 -5.56 14.35 11.99
N GLN A 154 -5.65 14.98 13.16
CA GLN A 154 -6.42 14.44 14.29
C GLN A 154 -7.94 14.46 14.01
N THR A 155 -8.45 15.50 13.40
CA THR A 155 -9.86 15.60 13.03
C THR A 155 -10.22 14.57 11.97
N GLU A 156 -9.38 14.44 10.94
CA GLU A 156 -9.55 13.40 9.92
C GLU A 156 -9.51 12.00 10.54
N ALA A 157 -8.53 11.70 11.40
CA ALA A 157 -8.44 10.41 12.09
C ALA A 157 -9.72 10.07 12.85
N LYS A 158 -10.32 11.03 13.54
CA LYS A 158 -11.59 10.81 14.27
C LYS A 158 -12.75 10.52 13.34
N ARG A 159 -12.90 11.33 12.28
CA ARG A 159 -14.01 11.18 11.33
C ARG A 159 -13.92 9.89 10.54
N LEU A 160 -12.69 9.55 10.15
CA LEU A 160 -12.44 8.30 9.44
C LEU A 160 -12.69 7.07 10.33
N ALA A 161 -12.31 7.12 11.61
CA ALA A 161 -12.65 6.06 12.57
C ALA A 161 -14.17 5.84 12.70
N HIS A 162 -14.96 6.91 12.68
CA HIS A 162 -16.42 6.79 12.66
C HIS A 162 -16.94 6.12 11.38
N LEU A 163 -16.40 6.48 10.21
CA LEU A 163 -16.74 5.84 8.94
C LEU A 163 -16.35 4.35 8.97
N GLU A 164 -15.12 4.04 9.36
CA GLU A 164 -14.60 2.66 9.45
C GLU A 164 -15.49 1.77 10.31
N VAL A 165 -15.84 2.22 11.52
CA VAL A 165 -16.73 1.47 12.41
C VAL A 165 -18.15 1.37 11.84
N HIS A 166 -18.69 2.46 11.26
CA HIS A 166 -20.03 2.44 10.67
C HIS A 166 -20.13 1.41 9.55
N GLU A 167 -19.19 1.44 8.61
CA GLU A 167 -19.18 0.52 7.46
C GLU A 167 -18.81 -0.91 7.86
N ALA A 168 -17.92 -1.08 8.84
CA ALA A 168 -17.58 -2.38 9.37
C ALA A 168 -18.78 -3.10 10.04
N ARG A 169 -19.70 -2.35 10.69
CA ARG A 169 -20.94 -2.90 11.26
C ARG A 169 -21.93 -3.39 10.21
N ARG A 170 -21.91 -2.77 9.01
CA ARG A 170 -22.76 -3.17 7.88
C ARG A 170 -22.23 -4.41 7.17
N ALA A 171 -20.90 -4.59 7.18
CA ALA A 171 -20.23 -5.69 6.49
C ALA A 171 -20.52 -7.05 7.17
N ARG A 172 -20.68 -8.11 6.38
CA ARG A 172 -20.75 -9.49 6.89
C ARG A 172 -19.44 -9.91 7.56
N ARG A 173 -18.32 -9.41 7.06
CA ARG A 173 -16.98 -9.61 7.60
C ARG A 173 -16.06 -8.49 7.16
N VAL A 174 -15.13 -8.13 8.04
CA VAL A 174 -14.04 -7.20 7.74
C VAL A 174 -12.73 -7.99 7.63
N LEU A 175 -11.99 -7.74 6.57
CA LEU A 175 -10.65 -8.29 6.35
C LEU A 175 -9.60 -7.23 6.63
N LEU A 176 -8.52 -7.63 7.29
CA LEU A 176 -7.40 -6.76 7.65
C LEU A 176 -6.09 -7.50 7.39
N THR A 177 -5.03 -6.77 7.07
CA THR A 177 -3.76 -7.38 6.64
C THR A 177 -2.97 -8.00 7.77
N THR A 178 -3.17 -7.57 9.03
CA THR A 178 -2.41 -8.07 10.18
C THR A 178 -3.26 -8.23 11.43
N ALA A 179 -2.76 -9.02 12.38
CA ALA A 179 -3.37 -9.13 13.72
C ALA A 179 -3.38 -7.76 14.44
N ALA A 180 -2.34 -6.94 14.25
CA ALA A 180 -2.26 -5.60 14.84
C ALA A 180 -3.37 -4.66 14.30
N GLU A 181 -3.63 -4.68 12.99
CA GLU A 181 -4.72 -3.92 12.38
C GLU A 181 -6.09 -4.41 12.88
N LYS A 182 -6.26 -5.74 12.97
CA LYS A 182 -7.48 -6.32 13.56
C LYS A 182 -7.69 -5.85 14.99
N GLN A 183 -6.67 -5.86 15.84
CA GLN A 183 -6.77 -5.37 17.22
C GLN A 183 -7.06 -3.87 17.26
N ALA A 184 -6.46 -3.08 16.38
CA ALA A 184 -6.71 -1.64 16.29
C ALA A 184 -8.19 -1.34 15.96
N LEU A 185 -8.79 -2.09 15.02
CA LEU A 185 -10.21 -1.93 14.69
C LEU A 185 -11.12 -2.41 15.82
N LEU A 186 -10.82 -3.57 16.44
CA LEU A 186 -11.57 -4.10 17.59
C LEU A 186 -11.46 -3.22 18.85
N ALA A 187 -10.40 -2.43 18.98
CA ALA A 187 -10.29 -1.42 20.04
C ALA A 187 -11.28 -0.25 19.84
N LEU A 188 -11.70 0.01 18.60
CA LEU A 188 -12.77 0.98 18.30
C LEU A 188 -14.16 0.39 18.53
N ASP A 189 -14.36 -0.87 18.16
CA ASP A 189 -15.60 -1.61 18.40
C ASP A 189 -15.35 -3.12 18.51
N PRO A 190 -15.43 -3.70 19.73
CA PRO A 190 -15.18 -5.13 19.96
C PRO A 190 -16.23 -6.08 19.35
N SER A 191 -17.38 -5.57 18.91
CA SER A 191 -18.47 -6.39 18.36
C SER A 191 -18.26 -6.78 16.89
N LEU A 192 -17.26 -6.19 16.22
CA LEU A 192 -17.03 -6.36 14.78
C LEU A 192 -16.53 -7.76 14.42
N GLN A 193 -16.99 -8.27 13.29
CA GLN A 193 -16.60 -9.58 12.76
C GLN A 193 -15.37 -9.45 11.87
N CYS A 194 -14.19 -9.51 12.45
CA CYS A 194 -12.90 -9.28 11.77
C CYS A 194 -12.13 -10.59 11.55
N ALA A 195 -11.50 -10.72 10.39
CA ALA A 195 -10.53 -11.75 10.07
C ALA A 195 -9.23 -11.13 9.54
N VAL A 196 -8.12 -11.86 9.70
CA VAL A 196 -6.84 -11.49 9.09
C VAL A 196 -6.74 -12.20 7.75
N MET A 197 -6.39 -11.44 6.71
CA MET A 197 -6.04 -11.92 5.38
C MET A 197 -4.76 -11.19 4.97
N GLU A 198 -3.63 -11.81 5.21
CA GLU A 198 -2.30 -11.23 4.99
C GLU A 198 -2.04 -10.93 3.52
N ASN A 199 -1.13 -9.98 3.25
CA ASN A 199 -0.61 -9.78 1.91
C ASN A 199 0.28 -10.95 1.51
N GLY A 200 0.22 -11.31 0.23
CA GLY A 200 1.13 -12.26 -0.39
C GLY A 200 2.16 -11.58 -1.28
N VAL A 201 3.01 -12.39 -1.87
CA VAL A 201 3.96 -12.01 -2.92
C VAL A 201 3.85 -12.97 -4.10
N ASP A 202 4.04 -12.47 -5.30
CA ASP A 202 4.09 -13.29 -6.50
C ASP A 202 5.44 -13.99 -6.62
N PHE A 203 5.53 -15.21 -6.08
CA PHE A 203 6.74 -16.05 -6.13
C PHE A 203 7.14 -16.44 -7.55
N ALA A 204 6.22 -16.42 -8.52
CA ALA A 204 6.56 -16.71 -9.91
C ALA A 204 7.28 -15.52 -10.57
N PHE A 205 6.92 -14.29 -10.15
CA PHE A 205 7.58 -13.07 -10.59
C PHE A 205 8.86 -12.81 -9.77
N PHE A 206 8.77 -12.79 -8.44
CA PHE A 206 9.92 -12.60 -7.54
C PHE A 206 10.66 -13.94 -7.32
N ASP A 207 11.31 -14.43 -8.37
CA ASP A 207 12.08 -15.68 -8.37
C ASP A 207 13.56 -15.37 -8.72
N PRO A 208 14.49 -15.56 -7.79
CA PRO A 208 15.92 -15.31 -8.04
C PRO A 208 16.47 -16.07 -9.26
N ALA A 209 16.00 -17.32 -9.46
CA ALA A 209 16.47 -18.17 -10.56
C ALA A 209 15.99 -17.70 -11.94
N ARG A 210 14.90 -16.93 -11.99
CA ARG A 210 14.29 -16.38 -13.22
C ARG A 210 14.59 -14.92 -13.45
N THR A 211 15.26 -14.26 -12.49
CA THR A 211 15.55 -12.83 -12.57
C THR A 211 16.77 -12.60 -13.46
N PRO A 212 16.69 -11.69 -14.44
CA PRO A 212 17.84 -11.32 -15.27
C PRO A 212 18.99 -10.77 -14.42
N VAL A 213 20.19 -11.32 -14.61
CA VAL A 213 21.40 -10.80 -13.97
C VAL A 213 21.76 -9.45 -14.58
N ASN A 214 21.96 -8.44 -13.74
CA ASN A 214 22.50 -7.15 -14.15
C ASN A 214 23.97 -7.05 -13.74
N PRO A 215 24.96 -7.14 -14.68
CA PRO A 215 26.37 -7.13 -14.33
C PRO A 215 26.82 -5.85 -13.62
N GLY A 216 26.21 -4.71 -13.94
CA GLY A 216 26.51 -3.43 -13.30
C GLY A 216 26.12 -3.40 -11.84
N LEU A 217 24.96 -4.00 -11.50
CA LEU A 217 24.51 -4.13 -10.10
C LEU A 217 25.29 -5.25 -9.37
N ALA A 218 25.60 -6.34 -10.04
CA ALA A 218 26.33 -7.48 -9.45
C ALA A 218 27.76 -7.11 -8.99
N ALA A 219 28.37 -6.12 -9.60
CA ALA A 219 29.71 -5.63 -9.24
C ALA A 219 29.69 -4.67 -8.04
N ARG A 220 28.53 -4.30 -7.52
CA ARG A 220 28.38 -3.29 -6.47
C ARG A 220 28.03 -3.92 -5.12
N ARG A 221 28.38 -3.22 -4.06
CA ARG A 221 28.01 -3.58 -2.68
C ARG A 221 27.02 -2.54 -2.17
N TYR A 222 25.73 -2.88 -2.14
CA TYR A 222 24.73 -1.88 -1.78
C TYR A 222 23.59 -2.43 -0.91
N LEU A 223 23.00 -1.50 -0.17
CA LEU A 223 21.69 -1.64 0.46
C LEU A 223 20.63 -1.11 -0.50
N LEU A 224 19.50 -1.80 -0.58
CA LEU A 224 18.37 -1.40 -1.42
C LEU A 224 17.26 -0.78 -0.57
N PHE A 225 16.70 0.33 -1.00
CA PHE A 225 15.36 0.75 -0.62
C PHE A 225 14.46 0.75 -1.84
N CYS A 226 13.28 0.10 -1.72
CA CYS A 226 12.27 0.07 -2.78
C CYS A 226 10.93 0.60 -2.28
N GLY A 227 10.24 1.42 -3.11
CA GLY A 227 8.88 1.89 -2.81
C GLY A 227 8.48 3.17 -3.53
N THR A 228 7.20 3.53 -3.47
CA THR A 228 6.68 4.78 -4.03
C THR A 228 7.28 5.96 -3.26
N LEU A 229 8.01 6.86 -3.94
CA LEU A 229 8.88 7.85 -3.31
C LEU A 229 8.19 9.17 -2.96
N ASP A 230 6.95 9.40 -3.40
CA ASP A 230 6.06 10.48 -2.96
C ASP A 230 5.13 10.06 -1.81
N TYR A 231 5.16 8.78 -1.41
CA TYR A 231 4.41 8.32 -0.24
C TYR A 231 5.14 8.73 1.04
N PHE A 232 4.49 9.56 1.86
CA PHE A 232 5.12 10.21 3.01
C PHE A 232 5.92 9.30 3.94
N PRO A 233 5.45 8.11 4.37
CA PRO A 233 6.26 7.21 5.18
C PRO A 233 7.55 6.74 4.50
N ASN A 234 7.51 6.48 3.19
CA ASN A 234 8.67 6.09 2.40
C ASN A 234 9.65 7.25 2.27
N GLU A 235 9.14 8.44 1.86
CA GLU A 235 9.94 9.64 1.72
C GLU A 235 10.66 10.00 3.02
N GLN A 236 9.92 10.04 4.14
CA GLN A 236 10.48 10.36 5.45
C GLN A 236 11.51 9.32 5.88
N GLY A 237 11.12 8.04 5.85
CA GLY A 237 11.96 6.96 6.36
C GLY A 237 13.29 6.87 5.65
N ILE A 238 13.29 6.87 4.29
CA ILE A 238 14.55 6.76 3.53
C ILE A 238 15.38 8.03 3.59
N ALA A 239 14.75 9.22 3.62
CA ALA A 239 15.50 10.46 3.73
C ALA A 239 16.21 10.61 5.08
N ASP A 240 15.55 10.20 6.16
CA ASP A 240 16.14 10.21 7.50
C ASP A 240 17.24 9.15 7.61
N PHE A 241 17.01 7.93 7.09
CA PHE A 241 18.02 6.87 7.04
C PHE A 241 19.28 7.29 6.28
N ALA A 242 19.13 7.85 5.08
CA ALA A 242 20.25 8.26 4.24
C ALA A 242 21.10 9.36 4.88
N ARG A 243 20.51 10.26 5.68
CA ARG A 243 21.22 11.37 6.31
C ARG A 243 21.78 11.05 7.69
N GLU A 244 21.04 10.27 8.49
CA GLU A 244 21.35 10.07 9.91
C GLU A 244 22.05 8.74 10.17
N ILE A 245 21.71 7.67 9.43
CA ILE A 245 22.18 6.30 9.69
C ILE A 245 23.24 5.87 8.67
N PHE A 246 22.95 6.00 7.38
CA PHE A 246 23.81 5.48 6.31
C PHE A 246 25.26 5.99 6.35
N PRO A 247 25.58 7.24 6.70
CA PRO A 247 26.97 7.70 6.79
C PRO A 247 27.81 6.91 7.82
N ALA A 248 27.18 6.43 8.91
CA ALA A 248 27.88 5.60 9.89
C ALA A 248 28.15 4.18 9.34
N LEU A 249 27.19 3.62 8.60
CA LEU A 249 27.36 2.33 7.94
C LEU A 249 28.49 2.37 6.92
N ARG A 250 28.51 3.41 6.10
CA ARG A 250 29.52 3.60 5.06
C ARG A 250 30.94 3.74 5.63
N ARG A 251 31.10 4.38 6.79
CA ARG A 251 32.39 4.42 7.49
C ARG A 251 32.85 3.06 8.00
N LYS A 252 31.90 2.17 8.34
CA LYS A 252 32.21 0.81 8.86
C LYS A 252 32.41 -0.20 7.72
N HIS A 253 31.78 0.02 6.57
CA HIS A 253 31.79 -0.88 5.42
C HIS A 253 32.25 -0.10 4.18
N ASP A 254 33.54 -0.24 3.89
CA ASP A 254 34.14 0.44 2.73
C ASP A 254 33.46 0.06 1.40
N GLY A 255 33.25 1.05 0.54
CA GLY A 255 32.58 0.87 -0.72
C GLY A 255 31.08 0.54 -0.65
N LEU A 256 30.43 0.64 0.54
CA LEU A 256 29.01 0.43 0.67
C LEU A 256 28.20 1.57 0.03
N GLU A 257 27.20 1.22 -0.74
CA GLU A 257 26.29 2.14 -1.40
C GLU A 257 24.85 1.98 -0.89
N LEU A 258 24.02 3.00 -1.10
CA LEU A 258 22.58 2.97 -0.90
C LEU A 258 21.88 3.28 -2.23
N ILE A 259 21.14 2.31 -2.76
CA ILE A 259 20.34 2.51 -3.98
C ILE A 259 18.88 2.68 -3.59
N VAL A 260 18.28 3.79 -4.02
CA VAL A 260 16.88 4.12 -3.78
C VAL A 260 16.10 3.97 -5.07
N VAL A 261 15.21 2.96 -5.11
CA VAL A 261 14.40 2.64 -6.28
C VAL A 261 12.93 2.95 -5.99
N GLY A 262 12.26 3.59 -6.93
CA GLY A 262 10.82 3.83 -6.85
C GLY A 262 10.35 4.99 -7.71
N ARG A 263 9.05 4.99 -7.99
CA ARG A 263 8.40 6.02 -8.82
C ARG A 263 8.19 7.31 -8.03
N ASN A 264 8.03 8.40 -8.77
CA ASN A 264 7.65 9.72 -8.27
C ASN A 264 8.62 10.27 -7.19
N PRO A 265 9.95 10.28 -7.43
CA PRO A 265 10.87 10.86 -6.46
C PRO A 265 10.57 12.35 -6.24
N THR A 266 10.36 12.74 -4.99
CA THR A 266 10.21 14.14 -4.62
C THR A 266 11.54 14.89 -4.69
N ALA A 267 11.52 16.22 -4.69
CA ALA A 267 12.75 17.02 -4.62
C ALA A 267 13.61 16.66 -3.41
N ARG A 268 12.99 16.30 -2.27
CA ARG A 268 13.69 15.85 -1.05
C ARG A 268 14.42 14.52 -1.28
N ILE A 269 13.84 13.62 -2.03
CA ILE A 269 14.47 12.32 -2.37
C ILE A 269 15.58 12.52 -3.40
N LEU A 270 15.33 13.29 -4.46
CA LEU A 270 16.34 13.56 -5.48
C LEU A 270 17.60 14.21 -4.87
N ALA A 271 17.43 15.08 -3.88
CA ALA A 271 18.54 15.70 -3.16
C ALA A 271 19.43 14.70 -2.39
N LEU A 272 18.99 13.45 -2.17
CA LEU A 272 19.81 12.42 -1.53
C LEU A 272 20.99 11.98 -2.40
N SER A 273 20.91 12.14 -3.74
CA SER A 273 22.02 11.82 -4.64
C SER A 273 23.26 12.72 -4.43
N ALA A 274 23.13 13.81 -3.68
CA ALA A 274 24.27 14.63 -3.28
C ALA A 274 25.05 14.03 -2.07
N LEU A 275 24.50 13.01 -1.41
CA LEU A 275 25.17 12.31 -0.31
C LEU A 275 26.15 11.27 -0.86
N ASP A 276 27.31 11.15 -0.24
CA ASP A 276 28.32 10.19 -0.66
C ASP A 276 27.82 8.74 -0.58
N GLY A 277 27.92 8.02 -1.68
CA GLY A 277 27.48 6.63 -1.81
C GLY A 277 25.97 6.43 -1.90
N VAL A 278 25.17 7.48 -2.14
CA VAL A 278 23.73 7.37 -2.34
C VAL A 278 23.35 7.58 -3.80
N GLU A 279 22.65 6.62 -4.38
CA GLU A 279 22.07 6.70 -5.72
C GLU A 279 20.54 6.70 -5.62
N VAL A 280 19.89 7.63 -6.29
CA VAL A 280 18.43 7.63 -6.51
C VAL A 280 18.19 7.20 -7.96
N ALA A 281 17.92 5.92 -8.16
CA ALA A 281 17.64 5.36 -9.48
C ALA A 281 16.26 5.77 -10.02
N GLY A 282 15.34 6.17 -9.11
CA GLY A 282 13.99 6.53 -9.52
C GLY A 282 13.14 5.32 -9.92
N GLY A 283 12.17 5.52 -10.83
CA GLY A 283 11.36 4.43 -11.37
C GLY A 283 12.15 3.56 -12.36
N VAL A 284 12.05 2.25 -12.18
CA VAL A 284 12.70 1.25 -13.05
C VAL A 284 11.65 0.33 -13.65
N ASP A 285 11.92 -0.25 -14.82
CA ASP A 285 11.00 -1.18 -15.50
C ASP A 285 10.91 -2.52 -14.77
N ASP A 286 12.04 -3.00 -14.22
CA ASP A 286 12.13 -4.23 -13.47
C ASP A 286 12.96 -4.02 -12.20
N VAL A 287 12.31 -4.22 -11.05
CA VAL A 287 12.93 -4.05 -9.72
C VAL A 287 13.71 -5.29 -9.27
N ARG A 288 13.43 -6.45 -9.86
CA ARG A 288 13.98 -7.73 -9.44
C ARG A 288 15.52 -7.79 -9.49
N PRO A 289 16.21 -7.28 -10.53
CA PRO A 289 17.67 -7.23 -10.54
C PRO A 289 18.26 -6.41 -9.37
N TYR A 290 17.55 -5.39 -8.90
CA TYR A 290 17.99 -4.60 -7.74
C TYR A 290 17.88 -5.39 -6.44
N TYR A 291 16.79 -6.17 -6.26
CA TYR A 291 16.72 -7.10 -5.13
C TYR A 291 17.80 -8.19 -5.24
N LEU A 292 17.93 -8.82 -6.42
CA LEU A 292 18.82 -9.98 -6.64
C LEU A 292 20.26 -9.71 -6.22
N HIS A 293 20.77 -8.50 -6.43
CA HIS A 293 22.16 -8.15 -6.17
C HIS A 293 22.37 -7.34 -4.89
N ALA A 294 21.31 -6.95 -4.18
CA ALA A 294 21.43 -6.24 -2.92
C ALA A 294 22.04 -7.11 -1.82
N LEU A 295 22.82 -6.51 -0.93
CA LEU A 295 23.27 -7.17 0.31
C LEU A 295 22.10 -7.38 1.26
N ALA A 296 21.24 -6.36 1.35
CA ALA A 296 20.01 -6.38 2.12
C ALA A 296 19.06 -5.28 1.63
N THR A 297 17.78 -5.44 1.90
CA THR A 297 16.80 -4.36 1.75
C THR A 297 16.64 -3.62 3.07
N VAL A 298 16.70 -2.29 3.06
CA VAL A 298 16.42 -1.46 4.24
C VAL A 298 14.97 -0.96 4.20
N VAL A 299 14.27 -1.10 5.33
CA VAL A 299 12.88 -0.64 5.49
C VAL A 299 12.76 0.21 6.75
N PRO A 300 13.35 1.44 6.75
CA PRO A 300 13.53 2.29 7.93
C PRO A 300 12.32 3.20 8.17
N LEU A 301 11.11 2.67 8.10
CA LEU A 301 9.88 3.46 8.20
C LEU A 301 9.57 3.83 9.65
N LYS A 302 9.27 5.10 9.92
CA LYS A 302 8.79 5.61 11.22
C LYS A 302 7.27 5.46 11.38
N ILE A 303 6.57 5.21 10.27
CA ILE A 303 5.15 4.91 10.22
C ILE A 303 4.98 3.70 9.31
N ALA A 304 4.62 2.57 9.88
CA ALA A 304 4.31 1.35 9.17
C ALA A 304 2.93 0.85 9.61
N ARG A 305 2.04 0.62 8.63
CA ARG A 305 0.72 0.01 8.82
C ARG A 305 0.62 -1.13 7.82
N GLY A 306 0.05 -2.24 8.24
CA GLY A 306 0.04 -3.45 7.44
C GLY A 306 1.42 -4.02 7.10
N ILE A 307 1.46 -5.16 6.43
CA ILE A 307 2.70 -5.77 5.95
C ILE A 307 3.22 -5.00 4.74
N GLN A 308 4.49 -4.61 4.80
CA GLN A 308 5.13 -3.88 3.71
C GLN A 308 5.54 -4.84 2.58
N ASN A 309 4.99 -4.67 1.37
CA ASN A 309 5.26 -5.55 0.23
C ASN A 309 6.76 -5.70 -0.08
N LYS A 310 7.54 -4.60 0.05
CA LYS A 310 9.00 -4.63 -0.13
C LYS A 310 9.74 -5.61 0.80
N VAL A 311 9.16 -5.93 1.97
CA VAL A 311 9.67 -6.97 2.86
C VAL A 311 9.43 -8.35 2.24
N LEU A 312 8.20 -8.62 1.79
CA LEU A 312 7.83 -9.88 1.15
C LEU A 312 8.59 -10.10 -0.16
N GLU A 313 8.71 -9.06 -0.98
CA GLU A 313 9.47 -9.06 -2.24
C GLU A 313 10.95 -9.38 -2.01
N SER A 314 11.56 -8.73 -1.00
CA SER A 314 12.96 -8.98 -0.63
C SER A 314 13.20 -10.42 -0.19
N LEU A 315 12.32 -10.94 0.69
CA LEU A 315 12.41 -12.31 1.18
C LEU A 315 12.17 -13.33 0.07
N ALA A 316 11.24 -13.08 -0.86
CA ALA A 316 11.02 -13.93 -2.04
C ALA A 316 12.24 -13.95 -2.97
N MET A 317 13.03 -12.88 -2.99
CA MET A 317 14.28 -12.77 -3.73
C MET A 317 15.50 -13.26 -2.94
N ASP A 318 15.30 -14.01 -1.84
CA ASP A 318 16.34 -14.51 -0.94
C ASP A 318 17.26 -13.40 -0.40
N ARG A 319 16.71 -12.20 -0.19
CA ARG A 319 17.48 -11.09 0.38
C ARG A 319 16.98 -10.73 1.77
N PRO A 320 17.93 -10.60 2.71
CA PRO A 320 17.60 -10.22 4.08
C PRO A 320 17.06 -8.79 4.15
N VAL A 321 16.28 -8.52 5.18
CA VAL A 321 15.64 -7.24 5.42
C VAL A 321 16.09 -6.64 6.74
N LEU A 322 16.55 -5.40 6.69
CA LEU A 322 16.88 -4.58 7.86
C LEU A 322 15.72 -3.59 8.09
N ALA A 323 14.88 -3.88 9.04
CA ALA A 323 13.61 -3.17 9.27
C ALA A 323 13.62 -2.37 10.57
N SER A 324 12.92 -1.22 10.56
CA SER A 324 12.66 -0.45 11.79
C SER A 324 11.74 -1.21 12.75
N PRO A 325 11.72 -0.85 14.04
CA PRO A 325 10.78 -1.44 15.01
C PRO A 325 9.32 -1.33 14.59
N GLU A 326 8.93 -0.21 13.97
CA GLU A 326 7.58 0.02 13.50
C GLU A 326 7.16 -0.97 12.41
N VAL A 327 8.09 -1.35 11.52
CA VAL A 327 7.85 -2.39 10.52
C VAL A 327 7.81 -3.77 11.17
N CYS A 328 8.72 -4.06 12.11
CA CYS A 328 8.75 -5.33 12.82
C CYS A 328 7.45 -5.61 13.59
N LEU A 329 6.87 -4.59 14.20
CA LEU A 329 5.60 -4.70 14.91
C LEU A 329 4.42 -5.13 14.02
N THR A 330 4.50 -4.92 12.71
CA THR A 330 3.42 -5.35 11.79
C THR A 330 3.34 -6.86 11.62
N PHE A 331 4.42 -7.59 11.97
CA PHE A 331 4.47 -9.06 11.93
C PHE A 331 4.01 -9.72 13.24
N GLY A 332 3.67 -8.94 14.26
CA GLY A 332 3.26 -9.46 15.57
C GLY A 332 4.45 -10.06 16.35
N ASP A 333 4.20 -11.19 17.03
CA ASP A 333 5.18 -11.77 17.97
C ASP A 333 6.31 -12.55 17.27
N ARG A 334 6.18 -12.83 15.98
CA ARG A 334 7.15 -13.64 15.24
C ARG A 334 7.57 -12.98 13.94
N LEU A 335 8.82 -12.51 13.90
CA LEU A 335 9.42 -12.01 12.68
C LEU A 335 9.66 -13.16 11.67
N PRO A 336 9.43 -12.92 10.37
CA PRO A 336 9.84 -13.84 9.33
C PRO A 336 11.35 -14.09 9.36
N ALA A 337 11.76 -15.30 8.99
CA ALA A 337 13.18 -15.58 8.77
C ALA A 337 13.75 -14.60 7.73
N GLY A 338 14.95 -14.10 7.98
CA GLY A 338 15.60 -13.11 7.11
C GLY A 338 15.23 -11.63 7.43
N VAL A 339 14.34 -11.36 8.40
CA VAL A 339 14.04 -10.00 8.86
C VAL A 339 14.78 -9.72 10.17
N SER A 340 15.58 -8.66 10.19
CA SER A 340 16.27 -8.15 11.38
C SER A 340 15.65 -6.82 11.82
N CYS A 341 15.33 -6.71 13.12
CA CYS A 341 14.78 -5.48 13.68
C CYS A 341 15.93 -4.57 14.14
N CYS A 342 16.05 -3.41 13.49
CA CYS A 342 17.12 -2.46 13.67
C CYS A 342 16.60 -1.18 14.35
N ARG A 343 17.11 -0.88 15.55
CA ARG A 343 16.75 0.30 16.36
C ARG A 343 17.79 1.40 16.28
N THR A 344 19.04 1.02 16.09
CA THR A 344 20.21 1.90 16.10
C THR A 344 21.02 1.77 14.82
N ALA A 345 21.88 2.73 14.54
CA ALA A 345 22.82 2.63 13.42
C ALA A 345 23.73 1.39 13.53
N GLU A 346 24.03 0.95 14.76
CA GLU A 346 24.83 -0.25 14.98
C GLU A 346 24.09 -1.53 14.56
N ASP A 347 22.79 -1.62 14.84
CA ASP A 347 21.95 -2.75 14.37
C ASP A 347 21.95 -2.84 12.85
N TYR A 348 21.76 -1.71 12.15
CA TYR A 348 21.84 -1.64 10.68
C TYR A 348 23.24 -1.95 10.13
N ALA A 349 24.30 -1.74 10.92
CA ALA A 349 25.67 -2.02 10.50
C ALA A 349 26.05 -3.51 10.61
N ASN A 350 25.21 -4.34 11.21
CA ASN A 350 25.40 -5.79 11.25
C ASN A 350 24.87 -6.40 9.94
N LEU A 351 25.58 -6.11 8.84
CA LEU A 351 25.20 -6.58 7.52
C LEU A 351 25.35 -8.10 7.43
N PRO A 352 24.43 -8.80 6.76
CA PRO A 352 24.58 -10.23 6.48
C PRO A 352 25.82 -10.46 5.63
N GLN A 353 26.54 -11.55 5.91
CA GLN A 353 27.69 -11.95 5.10
C GLN A 353 27.21 -12.42 3.72
N PRO A 354 27.85 -12.02 2.63
CA PRO A 354 27.53 -12.56 1.31
C PRO A 354 27.81 -14.06 1.32
N GLY A 355 26.78 -14.88 1.06
CA GLY A 355 26.90 -16.33 0.90
C GLY A 355 26.59 -17.19 2.14
N GLY A 356 25.85 -16.68 3.13
CA GLY A 356 25.30 -17.47 4.24
C GLY A 356 23.94 -18.07 3.90
#